data_5600eac8306da7eca1e1dcf4194c15e8
#
_entry.id   5600eac8306da7eca1e1dcf4194c15e8
#
_cell.length_a   1.000
_cell.length_b   1.000
_cell.length_c   1.000
_cell.angle_alpha   90.00
_cell.angle_beta   90.00
_cell.angle_gamma   90.00
#
_symmetry.space_group_name_H-M   'P 1'
#
loop_
_entity.id
_entity.type
_entity.pdbx_description
1 polymer ?
#
loop_
_entity_poly.entity_id
_entity_poly.type
_entity_poly.pdbx_seq_one_letter_code
_entity_poly.pdbx_strand_id
1 'polypeptide(L)'
;MEEEEEEDGNNTTLFVLSESSAILKYLSEKHSKTSLAANKMSAAYDLKEKAKIWSALDWYQTTIRVSAAGVCWNAFVAANMGGELSLASAKQYESRLKTAMEVLETKWLGDKTPFLLEREYPSIADLLVHEDIVNLWLLKGSPFRDELSSLERLLGDFPRARRMMYAVRRIHGQAYDELHRVMCNVAENAARKLDGIRGSGESNGSRVGSNSTLSPRL
;
A
#
# COMPACT_ATOMS: atom_id res chain seq x y z
N MET A 1 14.62 -5.02 11.55
CA MET A 1 15.91 -4.40 11.17
C MET A 1 16.78 -4.46 12.41
N GLU A 2 17.93 -5.04 12.26
CA GLU A 2 18.94 -5.21 13.32
C GLU A 2 20.18 -4.45 12.87
N GLU A 3 20.75 -3.61 13.72
CA GLU A 3 21.99 -2.90 13.49
C GLU A 3 22.91 -3.11 14.68
N GLU A 4 24.18 -3.40 14.41
CA GLU A 4 25.21 -3.50 15.42
C GLU A 4 25.83 -2.12 15.63
N GLU A 5 25.74 -1.57 16.84
CA GLU A 5 26.51 -0.40 17.25
C GLU A 5 27.79 -0.87 17.91
N GLU A 6 28.94 -0.54 17.29
CA GLU A 6 30.25 -0.73 17.93
C GLU A 6 30.43 0.33 19.03
N GLU A 7 30.23 -0.08 20.29
CA GLU A 7 30.77 0.66 21.44
C GLU A 7 32.16 0.14 21.81
N ASP A 8 33.07 1.06 22.14
CA ASP A 8 34.44 0.78 22.56
C ASP A 8 34.49 -0.32 23.63
N GLY A 9 35.07 -1.45 23.27
CA GLY A 9 35.46 -2.52 24.20
C GLY A 9 34.39 -3.55 24.52
N ASN A 10 34.21 -4.55 23.64
CA ASN A 10 33.70 -5.90 23.95
C ASN A 10 32.20 -6.09 24.25
N ASN A 11 31.33 -5.14 24.00
CA ASN A 11 29.89 -5.38 24.10
C ASN A 11 29.16 -4.81 22.87
N THR A 12 28.95 -5.63 21.84
CA THR A 12 28.11 -5.28 20.68
C THR A 12 26.66 -5.29 21.13
N THR A 13 26.05 -4.12 21.31
CA THR A 13 24.64 -4.02 21.65
C THR A 13 23.82 -4.08 20.35
N LEU A 14 23.05 -5.15 20.17
CA LEU A 14 22.16 -5.32 19.03
C LEU A 14 20.98 -4.32 19.13
N PHE A 15 20.91 -3.36 18.20
CA PHE A 15 19.76 -2.46 18.08
C PHE A 15 18.67 -3.12 17.23
N VAL A 16 17.51 -3.41 17.85
CA VAL A 16 16.36 -4.02 17.18
C VAL A 16 15.21 -3.03 17.14
N LEU A 17 14.64 -2.80 15.94
CA LEU A 17 13.50 -1.92 15.75
C LEU A 17 12.36 -2.68 15.05
N SER A 18 11.18 -2.65 15.66
CA SER A 18 9.92 -3.17 15.10
C SER A 18 9.01 -2.02 14.66
N GLU A 19 7.90 -2.35 13.99
CA GLU A 19 6.92 -1.45 13.39
C GLU A 19 7.42 -0.72 12.13
N SER A 20 6.74 -0.96 10.99
CA SER A 20 7.14 -0.40 9.69
C SER A 20 7.24 1.13 9.69
N SER A 21 6.34 1.83 10.40
CA SER A 21 6.39 3.29 10.49
C SER A 21 7.58 3.79 11.31
N ALA A 22 7.97 3.07 12.37
CA ALA A 22 9.15 3.41 13.17
C ALA A 22 10.44 3.15 12.38
N ILE A 23 10.52 2.02 11.68
CA ILE A 23 11.65 1.68 10.80
C ILE A 23 11.82 2.74 9.71
N LEU A 24 10.74 3.15 9.03
CA LEU A 24 10.81 4.18 7.99
C LEU A 24 11.21 5.55 8.55
N LYS A 25 10.70 5.94 9.73
CA LYS A 25 11.12 7.15 10.43
C LYS A 25 12.62 7.11 10.70
N TYR A 26 13.10 6.03 11.30
CA TYR A 26 14.52 5.84 11.63
C TYR A 26 15.41 5.90 10.38
N LEU A 27 15.09 5.13 9.33
CA LEU A 27 15.87 5.10 8.09
C LEU A 27 15.90 6.46 7.40
N SER A 28 14.75 7.16 7.32
CA SER A 28 14.69 8.46 6.68
C SER A 28 15.49 9.53 7.45
N GLU A 29 15.54 9.47 8.78
CA GLU A 29 16.34 10.37 9.60
C GLU A 29 17.83 10.01 9.59
N LYS A 30 18.18 8.74 9.72
CA LYS A 30 19.56 8.24 9.65
C LYS A 30 20.24 8.68 8.35
N HIS A 31 19.54 8.58 7.22
CA HIS A 31 20.08 8.92 5.91
C HIS A 31 19.82 10.37 5.49
N SER A 32 19.17 11.20 6.32
CA SER A 32 18.79 12.57 5.97
C SER A 32 19.99 13.47 5.66
N LYS A 33 21.14 13.22 6.27
CA LYS A 33 22.37 13.99 6.05
C LYS A 33 23.12 13.60 4.76
N THR A 34 22.95 12.36 4.31
CA THR A 34 23.66 11.78 3.17
C THR A 34 22.79 11.65 1.92
N SER A 35 21.48 11.70 2.09
CA SER A 35 20.49 11.57 1.01
C SER A 35 19.48 12.71 1.03
N LEU A 36 19.46 13.51 -0.05
CA LEU A 36 18.46 14.56 -0.23
C LEU A 36 17.04 13.99 -0.26
N ALA A 37 16.85 12.79 -0.83
CA ALA A 37 15.55 12.12 -0.84
C ALA A 37 15.08 11.76 0.57
N ALA A 38 15.94 11.14 1.39
CA ALA A 38 15.63 10.80 2.77
C ALA A 38 15.33 12.05 3.61
N ASN A 39 16.09 13.14 3.42
CA ASN A 39 15.82 14.42 4.08
C ASN A 39 14.44 14.98 3.73
N LYS A 40 14.10 15.00 2.45
CA LYS A 40 12.78 15.48 1.99
C LYS A 40 11.63 14.61 2.49
N MET A 41 11.82 13.30 2.55
CA MET A 41 10.81 12.36 3.04
C MET A 41 10.49 12.52 4.53
N SER A 42 11.50 12.80 5.37
CA SER A 42 11.34 12.94 6.82
C SER A 42 11.11 14.37 7.29
N ALA A 43 11.38 15.38 6.44
CA ALA A 43 11.49 16.78 6.83
C ALA A 43 12.44 16.95 8.05
N ALA A 44 13.62 16.31 8.03
CA ALA A 44 14.50 16.12 9.19
C ALA A 44 14.89 17.41 9.90
N TYR A 45 14.98 18.53 9.17
CA TYR A 45 15.40 19.84 9.68
C TYR A 45 14.27 20.80 10.01
N ASP A 46 13.00 20.42 9.76
CA ASP A 46 11.83 21.24 10.07
C ASP A 46 10.86 20.51 11.00
N LEU A 47 10.90 20.86 12.27
CA LEU A 47 10.07 20.24 13.30
C LEU A 47 8.55 20.42 13.03
N LYS A 48 8.15 21.56 12.47
CA LYS A 48 6.72 21.79 12.17
C LYS A 48 6.24 20.92 11.02
N GLU A 49 7.02 20.81 9.96
CA GLU A 49 6.73 19.91 8.84
C GLU A 49 6.78 18.43 9.28
N LYS A 50 7.76 18.07 10.11
CA LYS A 50 7.84 16.73 10.70
C LYS A 50 6.60 16.41 11.53
N ALA A 51 6.13 17.34 12.37
CA ALA A 51 4.92 17.15 13.17
C ALA A 51 3.67 16.94 12.30
N LYS A 52 3.55 17.64 11.17
CA LYS A 52 2.46 17.43 10.21
C LYS A 52 2.53 16.02 9.58
N ILE A 53 3.72 15.57 9.18
CA ILE A 53 3.92 14.20 8.65
C ILE A 53 3.52 13.16 9.71
N TRP A 54 3.92 13.35 10.97
CA TRP A 54 3.53 12.44 12.05
C TRP A 54 2.03 12.42 12.28
N SER A 55 1.36 13.59 12.24
CA SER A 55 -0.10 13.67 12.33
C SER A 55 -0.79 12.88 11.20
N ALA A 56 -0.26 12.96 9.97
CA ALA A 56 -0.76 12.18 8.84
C ALA A 56 -0.53 10.66 9.04
N LEU A 57 0.63 10.26 9.59
CA LEU A 57 0.94 8.87 9.92
C LEU A 57 0.02 8.31 10.99
N ASP A 58 -0.25 9.05 12.07
CA ASP A 58 -1.12 8.61 13.16
C ASP A 58 -2.56 8.44 12.66
N TRP A 59 -3.05 9.39 11.85
CA TRP A 59 -4.33 9.24 11.17
C TRP A 59 -4.37 8.03 10.26
N TYR A 60 -3.37 7.84 9.41
CA TYR A 60 -3.25 6.70 8.49
C TYR A 60 -3.33 5.37 9.24
N GLN A 61 -2.59 5.21 10.34
CA GLN A 61 -2.53 3.97 11.12
C GLN A 61 -3.90 3.52 11.63
N THR A 62 -4.75 4.47 12.01
CA THR A 62 -6.07 4.19 12.60
C THR A 62 -7.21 4.16 11.58
N THR A 63 -6.96 4.57 10.34
CA THR A 63 -8.00 4.72 9.30
C THR A 63 -7.70 3.90 8.05
N ILE A 64 -6.86 4.39 7.14
CA ILE A 64 -6.55 3.71 5.86
C ILE A 64 -6.00 2.30 6.11
N ARG A 65 -4.98 2.18 6.97
CA ARG A 65 -4.33 0.90 7.25
C ARG A 65 -5.32 -0.14 7.77
N VAL A 66 -6.07 0.19 8.82
CA VAL A 66 -7.04 -0.74 9.42
C VAL A 66 -8.10 -1.15 8.39
N SER A 67 -8.57 -0.20 7.60
CA SER A 67 -9.65 -0.44 6.65
C SER A 67 -9.17 -1.24 5.44
N ALA A 68 -8.07 -0.86 4.80
CA ALA A 68 -7.52 -1.55 3.64
C ALA A 68 -7.06 -2.98 4.00
N ALA A 69 -6.31 -3.12 5.12
CA ALA A 69 -5.91 -4.42 5.61
C ALA A 69 -7.11 -5.30 5.96
N GLY A 70 -8.15 -4.72 6.57
CA GLY A 70 -9.39 -5.44 6.90
C GLY A 70 -10.13 -5.96 5.67
N VAL A 71 -10.20 -5.18 4.59
CA VAL A 71 -10.76 -5.65 3.30
C VAL A 71 -9.93 -6.81 2.77
N CYS A 72 -8.60 -6.62 2.61
CA CYS A 72 -7.71 -7.64 2.06
C CYS A 72 -7.72 -8.92 2.90
N TRP A 73 -7.69 -8.80 4.23
CA TRP A 73 -7.71 -9.95 5.13
C TRP A 73 -8.98 -10.79 4.93
N ASN A 74 -10.15 -10.17 5.04
CA ASN A 74 -11.42 -10.87 5.00
C ASN A 74 -11.81 -11.35 3.59
N ALA A 75 -11.27 -10.73 2.54
CA ALA A 75 -11.61 -11.08 1.17
C ALA A 75 -10.59 -12.01 0.50
N PHE A 76 -9.35 -12.10 1.00
CA PHE A 76 -8.29 -12.84 0.32
C PHE A 76 -7.28 -13.52 1.26
N VAL A 77 -6.68 -12.78 2.23
CA VAL A 77 -5.51 -13.24 2.97
C VAL A 77 -5.85 -14.37 3.95
N ALA A 78 -6.98 -14.29 4.66
CA ALA A 78 -7.36 -15.25 5.69
C ALA A 78 -7.35 -16.70 5.17
N ALA A 79 -7.86 -16.95 3.96
CA ALA A 79 -7.88 -18.30 3.38
C ALA A 79 -6.47 -18.88 3.16
N ASN A 80 -5.49 -18.04 2.81
CA ASN A 80 -4.10 -18.47 2.63
C ASN A 80 -3.39 -18.76 3.96
N MET A 81 -3.98 -18.31 5.08
CA MET A 81 -3.49 -18.53 6.44
C MET A 81 -4.32 -19.61 7.19
N GLY A 82 -5.17 -20.35 6.48
CA GLY A 82 -6.03 -21.38 7.05
C GLY A 82 -7.28 -20.87 7.78
N GLY A 83 -7.61 -19.58 7.62
CA GLY A 83 -8.82 -18.95 8.15
C GLY A 83 -9.96 -18.91 7.12
N GLU A 84 -11.11 -18.39 7.55
CA GLU A 84 -12.30 -18.24 6.72
C GLU A 84 -12.39 -16.83 6.13
N LEU A 85 -12.87 -16.75 4.89
CA LEU A 85 -13.21 -15.48 4.24
C LEU A 85 -14.61 -15.03 4.65
N SER A 86 -14.81 -13.72 4.79
CA SER A 86 -16.09 -13.11 5.17
C SER A 86 -16.44 -11.93 4.29
N LEU A 87 -17.37 -12.10 3.36
CA LEU A 87 -17.88 -11.00 2.54
C LEU A 87 -18.50 -9.89 3.38
N ALA A 88 -19.26 -10.25 4.44
CA ALA A 88 -19.90 -9.27 5.32
C ALA A 88 -18.86 -8.38 6.01
N SER A 89 -17.81 -8.99 6.58
CA SER A 89 -16.70 -8.24 7.19
C SER A 89 -15.93 -7.42 6.17
N ALA A 90 -15.63 -7.99 4.99
CA ALA A 90 -14.96 -7.27 3.92
C ALA A 90 -15.74 -6.02 3.49
N LYS A 91 -17.05 -6.11 3.31
CA LYS A 91 -17.93 -4.96 3.00
C LYS A 91 -17.96 -3.91 4.10
N GLN A 92 -17.94 -4.33 5.37
CA GLN A 92 -17.86 -3.39 6.49
C GLN A 92 -16.56 -2.59 6.46
N TYR A 93 -15.42 -3.25 6.22
CA TYR A 93 -14.13 -2.57 6.08
C TYR A 93 -14.05 -1.73 4.80
N GLU A 94 -14.64 -2.18 3.69
CA GLU A 94 -14.73 -1.39 2.46
C GLU A 94 -15.49 -0.08 2.68
N SER A 95 -16.61 -0.11 3.41
CA SER A 95 -17.34 1.12 3.78
C SER A 95 -16.48 2.08 4.60
N ARG A 96 -15.74 1.56 5.59
CA ARG A 96 -14.79 2.38 6.38
C ARG A 96 -13.66 2.94 5.52
N LEU A 97 -13.15 2.14 4.58
CA LEU A 97 -12.12 2.57 3.66
C LEU A 97 -12.62 3.72 2.77
N LYS A 98 -13.83 3.65 2.23
CA LYS A 98 -14.41 4.75 1.44
C LYS A 98 -14.50 6.04 2.25
N THR A 99 -14.94 5.99 3.51
CA THR A 99 -14.95 7.15 4.39
C THR A 99 -13.53 7.69 4.64
N ALA A 100 -12.55 6.80 4.85
CA ALA A 100 -11.16 7.22 5.02
C ALA A 100 -10.60 7.84 3.73
N MET A 101 -10.97 7.31 2.55
CA MET A 101 -10.58 7.88 1.25
C MET A 101 -11.21 9.27 1.02
N GLU A 102 -12.44 9.52 1.48
CA GLU A 102 -13.05 10.86 1.46
C GLU A 102 -12.25 11.86 2.28
N VAL A 103 -11.79 11.45 3.47
CA VAL A 103 -10.91 12.29 4.31
C VAL A 103 -9.54 12.48 3.66
N LEU A 104 -8.97 11.44 3.06
CA LEU A 104 -7.73 11.54 2.30
C LEU A 104 -7.85 12.58 1.17
N GLU A 105 -8.91 12.46 0.38
CA GLU A 105 -9.20 13.31 -0.79
C GLU A 105 -9.42 14.78 -0.42
N THR A 106 -10.12 15.05 0.71
CA THR A 106 -10.58 16.39 1.05
C THR A 106 -9.70 17.12 2.06
N LYS A 107 -9.03 16.38 2.95
CA LYS A 107 -8.25 16.98 4.04
C LYS A 107 -6.74 16.87 3.83
N TRP A 108 -6.26 15.73 3.34
CA TRP A 108 -4.82 15.45 3.30
C TRP A 108 -4.19 15.75 1.95
N LEU A 109 -4.94 15.58 0.87
CA LEU A 109 -4.51 15.88 -0.49
C LEU A 109 -5.10 17.19 -0.98
N GLY A 110 -4.25 18.03 -1.59
CA GLY A 110 -4.66 19.28 -2.19
C GLY A 110 -4.59 19.26 -3.72
N ASP A 111 -4.81 20.43 -4.33
CA ASP A 111 -4.79 20.56 -5.79
C ASP A 111 -3.40 20.94 -6.34
N LYS A 112 -2.54 21.54 -5.53
CA LYS A 112 -1.25 22.07 -5.98
C LYS A 112 -0.25 20.99 -6.29
N THR A 113 -0.14 19.99 -5.41
CA THR A 113 0.82 18.88 -5.54
C THR A 113 0.11 17.54 -5.42
N PRO A 114 0.70 16.44 -5.90
CA PRO A 114 0.09 15.12 -5.75
C PRO A 114 0.27 14.49 -4.37
N PHE A 115 1.04 15.10 -3.47
CA PHE A 115 1.42 14.48 -2.20
C PHE A 115 0.64 15.05 -1.01
N LEU A 116 0.61 14.29 0.08
CA LEU A 116 0.00 14.68 1.34
C LEU A 116 0.54 16.03 1.83
N LEU A 117 -0.33 16.81 2.46
CA LEU A 117 0.01 18.13 3.03
C LEU A 117 0.49 19.14 1.97
N GLU A 118 0.13 18.93 0.72
CA GLU A 118 0.56 19.75 -0.41
C GLU A 118 2.09 19.90 -0.52
N ARG A 119 2.83 18.88 -0.15
CA ARG A 119 4.29 18.87 -0.21
C ARG A 119 4.78 18.71 -1.66
N GLU A 120 5.95 19.29 -1.95
CA GLU A 120 6.60 19.14 -3.27
C GLU A 120 7.15 17.73 -3.51
N TYR A 121 7.50 17.02 -2.44
CA TYR A 121 8.08 15.68 -2.46
C TYR A 121 7.27 14.73 -1.58
N PRO A 122 7.22 13.44 -1.91
CA PRO A 122 6.55 12.46 -1.06
C PRO A 122 7.21 12.39 0.31
N SER A 123 6.41 12.17 1.32
CA SER A 123 6.84 11.85 2.67
C SER A 123 6.73 10.34 2.93
N ILE A 124 7.24 9.89 4.08
CA ILE A 124 7.01 8.51 4.54
C ILE A 124 5.52 8.20 4.73
N ALA A 125 4.68 9.21 4.98
CA ALA A 125 3.23 9.03 5.06
C ALA A 125 2.61 8.72 3.69
N ASP A 126 3.07 9.37 2.61
CA ASP A 126 2.64 9.06 1.24
C ASP A 126 2.95 7.62 0.86
N LEU A 127 4.14 7.13 1.23
CA LEU A 127 4.54 5.75 0.95
C LEU A 127 3.64 4.75 1.66
N LEU A 128 3.39 4.93 2.96
CA LEU A 128 2.58 4.00 3.74
C LEU A 128 1.11 4.01 3.30
N VAL A 129 0.53 5.19 3.05
CA VAL A 129 -0.83 5.30 2.50
C VAL A 129 -0.92 4.60 1.15
N HIS A 130 0.08 4.83 0.27
CA HIS A 130 0.16 4.19 -1.04
C HIS A 130 0.19 2.66 -0.92
N GLU A 131 1.09 2.11 -0.08
CA GLU A 131 1.29 0.67 0.06
C GLU A 131 0.02 -0.06 0.52
N ASP A 132 -0.72 0.49 1.48
CA ASP A 132 -1.95 -0.14 1.94
C ASP A 132 -3.09 -0.05 0.92
N ILE A 133 -3.17 1.04 0.15
CA ILE A 133 -4.17 1.17 -0.92
C ILE A 133 -3.84 0.23 -2.09
N VAL A 134 -2.58 0.12 -2.49
CA VAL A 134 -2.18 -0.75 -3.61
C VAL A 134 -2.39 -2.23 -3.30
N ASN A 135 -2.37 -2.64 -2.02
CA ASN A 135 -2.69 -4.00 -1.60
C ASN A 135 -4.11 -4.46 -2.00
N LEU A 136 -5.03 -3.53 -2.26
CA LEU A 136 -6.35 -3.87 -2.81
C LEU A 136 -6.28 -4.56 -4.19
N TRP A 137 -5.11 -4.54 -4.85
CA TRP A 137 -4.87 -5.36 -6.03
C TRP A 137 -5.08 -6.85 -5.79
N LEU A 138 -4.87 -7.32 -4.55
CA LEU A 138 -5.13 -8.70 -4.13
C LEU A 138 -6.59 -9.13 -4.35
N LEU A 139 -7.54 -8.18 -4.36
CA LEU A 139 -8.95 -8.46 -4.59
C LEU A 139 -9.25 -9.07 -5.96
N LYS A 140 -8.35 -8.92 -6.95
CA LYS A 140 -8.46 -9.65 -8.22
C LYS A 140 -8.50 -11.16 -8.04
N GLY A 141 -7.77 -11.68 -7.03
CA GLY A 141 -7.76 -13.08 -6.68
C GLY A 141 -8.80 -13.51 -5.65
N SER A 142 -9.68 -12.58 -5.22
CA SER A 142 -10.73 -12.86 -4.26
C SER A 142 -11.94 -13.55 -4.90
N PRO A 143 -12.57 -14.53 -4.22
CA PRO A 143 -13.89 -15.04 -4.65
C PRO A 143 -14.97 -13.95 -4.63
N PHE A 144 -14.78 -12.85 -3.88
CA PHE A 144 -15.69 -11.71 -3.74
C PHE A 144 -15.35 -10.53 -4.66
N ARG A 145 -14.51 -10.73 -5.68
CA ARG A 145 -14.03 -9.65 -6.56
C ARG A 145 -15.14 -8.91 -7.32
N ASP A 146 -16.28 -9.57 -7.53
CA ASP A 146 -17.43 -8.98 -8.24
C ASP A 146 -18.32 -8.15 -7.29
N GLU A 147 -18.25 -8.41 -5.96
CA GLU A 147 -19.04 -7.74 -4.92
C GLU A 147 -18.30 -6.60 -4.20
N LEU A 148 -16.96 -6.54 -4.34
CA LEU A 148 -16.12 -5.50 -3.76
C LEU A 148 -15.61 -4.55 -4.85
N SER A 149 -15.27 -3.34 -4.46
CA SER A 149 -14.65 -2.38 -5.39
C SER A 149 -13.22 -2.80 -5.72
N SER A 150 -12.91 -2.95 -7.00
CA SER A 150 -11.51 -3.07 -7.43
C SER A 150 -10.72 -1.81 -7.08
N LEU A 151 -9.39 -1.90 -7.05
CA LEU A 151 -8.52 -0.75 -6.86
C LEU A 151 -8.83 0.36 -7.87
N GLU A 152 -8.99 0.00 -9.15
CA GLU A 152 -9.27 0.95 -10.23
C GLU A 152 -10.62 1.66 -10.04
N ARG A 153 -11.64 0.91 -9.62
CA ARG A 153 -12.96 1.48 -9.34
C ARG A 153 -12.90 2.42 -8.15
N LEU A 154 -12.25 2.01 -7.05
CA LEU A 154 -12.06 2.87 -5.88
C LEU A 154 -11.35 4.17 -6.28
N LEU A 155 -10.22 4.09 -6.98
CA LEU A 155 -9.46 5.27 -7.40
C LEU A 155 -10.20 6.12 -8.46
N GLY A 156 -11.20 5.57 -9.14
CA GLY A 156 -12.10 6.32 -10.02
C GLY A 156 -12.90 7.38 -9.28
N ASP A 157 -13.32 7.07 -8.05
CA ASP A 157 -14.11 7.95 -7.21
C ASP A 157 -13.26 9.01 -6.47
N PHE A 158 -11.91 8.84 -6.42
CA PHE A 158 -10.98 9.68 -5.66
C PHE A 158 -9.82 10.19 -6.54
N PRO A 159 -10.03 11.24 -7.33
CA PRO A 159 -9.06 11.68 -8.34
C PRO A 159 -7.74 12.21 -7.76
N ARG A 160 -7.73 12.85 -6.58
CA ARG A 160 -6.49 13.31 -5.95
C ARG A 160 -5.68 12.13 -5.42
N ALA A 161 -6.35 11.15 -4.76
CA ALA A 161 -5.71 9.91 -4.33
C ALA A 161 -5.13 9.14 -5.53
N ARG A 162 -5.87 9.03 -6.63
CA ARG A 162 -5.36 8.45 -7.89
C ARG A 162 -4.11 9.17 -8.38
N ARG A 163 -4.11 10.52 -8.38
CA ARG A 163 -2.95 11.33 -8.77
C ARG A 163 -1.74 11.06 -7.87
N MET A 164 -1.94 10.92 -6.56
CA MET A 164 -0.89 10.55 -5.59
C MET A 164 -0.32 9.17 -5.92
N MET A 165 -1.16 8.16 -6.13
CA MET A 165 -0.74 6.79 -6.47
C MET A 165 0.14 6.76 -7.72
N TYR A 166 -0.25 7.47 -8.79
CA TYR A 166 0.57 7.60 -10.01
C TYR A 166 1.90 8.32 -9.76
N ALA A 167 1.89 9.36 -8.94
CA ALA A 167 3.09 10.14 -8.66
C ALA A 167 4.12 9.32 -7.86
N VAL A 168 3.68 8.59 -6.85
CA VAL A 168 4.55 7.69 -6.06
C VAL A 168 5.16 6.61 -6.96
N ARG A 169 4.33 5.91 -7.76
CA ARG A 169 4.83 4.90 -8.70
C ARG A 169 5.87 5.48 -9.67
N ARG A 170 5.61 6.66 -10.24
CA ARG A 170 6.52 7.29 -11.21
C ARG A 170 7.87 7.65 -10.60
N ILE A 171 7.90 8.09 -9.33
CA ILE A 171 9.15 8.45 -8.64
C ILE A 171 10.00 7.21 -8.38
N HIS A 172 9.39 6.10 -8.01
CA HIS A 172 10.10 4.86 -7.68
C HIS A 172 10.39 3.99 -8.91
N GLY A 173 9.68 4.20 -10.03
CA GLY A 173 9.98 3.59 -11.32
C GLY A 173 10.12 2.07 -11.28
N GLN A 174 11.24 1.55 -11.79
CA GLN A 174 11.50 0.12 -11.88
C GLN A 174 11.51 -0.58 -10.49
N ALA A 175 12.05 0.06 -9.46
CA ALA A 175 12.08 -0.49 -8.11
C ALA A 175 10.67 -0.76 -7.57
N TYR A 176 9.71 0.12 -7.90
CA TYR A 176 8.30 -0.08 -7.58
C TYR A 176 7.75 -1.34 -8.24
N ASP A 177 7.97 -1.50 -9.55
CA ASP A 177 7.45 -2.63 -10.31
C ASP A 177 8.05 -3.96 -9.85
N GLU A 178 9.32 -3.98 -9.47
CA GLU A 178 10.00 -5.15 -8.91
C GLU A 178 9.42 -5.54 -7.55
N LEU A 179 9.21 -4.58 -6.66
CA LEU A 179 8.64 -4.80 -5.32
C LEU A 179 7.23 -5.38 -5.41
N HIS A 180 6.37 -4.81 -6.26
CA HIS A 180 4.97 -5.22 -6.34
C HIS A 180 4.73 -6.47 -7.21
N ARG A 181 5.73 -6.93 -7.97
CA ARG A 181 5.62 -8.10 -8.85
C ARG A 181 5.14 -9.35 -8.14
N VAL A 182 5.61 -9.62 -6.94
CA VAL A 182 5.21 -10.81 -6.16
C VAL A 182 3.72 -10.73 -5.83
N MET A 183 3.25 -9.61 -5.32
CA MET A 183 1.84 -9.38 -4.99
C MET A 183 0.93 -9.54 -6.22
N CYS A 184 1.32 -8.94 -7.35
CA CYS A 184 0.59 -9.05 -8.60
C CYS A 184 0.49 -10.50 -9.07
N ASN A 185 1.59 -11.25 -9.05
CA ASN A 185 1.62 -12.66 -9.43
C ASN A 185 0.72 -13.52 -8.53
N VAL A 186 0.70 -13.26 -7.22
CA VAL A 186 -0.17 -13.96 -6.27
C VAL A 186 -1.64 -13.71 -6.62
N ALA A 187 -2.04 -12.45 -6.80
CA ALA A 187 -3.41 -12.07 -7.14
C ALA A 187 -3.87 -12.70 -8.47
N GLU A 188 -3.04 -12.65 -9.49
CA GLU A 188 -3.36 -13.19 -10.82
C GLU A 188 -3.39 -14.71 -10.88
N ASN A 189 -2.50 -15.39 -10.16
CA ASN A 189 -2.55 -16.84 -10.04
C ASN A 189 -3.84 -17.28 -9.35
N ALA A 190 -4.26 -16.58 -8.30
CA ALA A 190 -5.52 -16.85 -7.63
C ALA A 190 -6.72 -16.58 -8.56
N ALA A 191 -6.73 -15.47 -9.29
CA ALA A 191 -7.78 -15.13 -10.26
C ALA A 191 -7.92 -16.23 -11.34
N ARG A 192 -6.79 -16.67 -11.93
CA ARG A 192 -6.81 -17.76 -12.93
C ARG A 192 -7.38 -19.08 -12.40
N LYS A 193 -7.08 -19.43 -11.14
CA LYS A 193 -7.65 -20.61 -10.49
C LYS A 193 -9.18 -20.49 -10.35
N LEU A 194 -9.68 -19.33 -9.93
CA LEU A 194 -11.11 -19.06 -9.81
C LEU A 194 -11.81 -19.13 -11.17
N ASP A 195 -11.22 -18.55 -12.21
CA ASP A 195 -11.78 -18.58 -13.58
C ASP A 195 -11.77 -20.02 -14.16
N GLY A 196 -10.74 -20.80 -13.88
CA GLY A 196 -10.67 -22.22 -14.26
C GLY A 196 -11.75 -23.07 -13.60
N ILE A 197 -12.09 -22.79 -12.33
CA ILE A 197 -13.19 -23.47 -11.63
C ILE A 197 -14.54 -23.07 -12.22
N ARG A 198 -14.76 -21.80 -12.54
CA ARG A 198 -16.00 -21.30 -13.17
C ARG A 198 -16.17 -21.85 -14.61
N GLY A 199 -15.07 -21.95 -15.38
CA GLY A 199 -15.10 -22.45 -16.76
C GLY A 199 -15.26 -23.97 -16.89
N SER A 200 -14.93 -24.75 -15.85
CA SER A 200 -15.18 -26.21 -15.86
C SER A 200 -16.64 -26.59 -15.60
N GLY A 201 -17.47 -25.62 -15.20
CA GLY A 201 -18.93 -25.78 -15.09
C GLY A 201 -19.69 -25.48 -16.39
N GLU A 202 -19.07 -24.84 -17.40
CA GLU A 202 -19.61 -24.57 -18.72
C GLU A 202 -18.69 -25.15 -19.78
N SER A 203 -19.12 -26.16 -20.50
CA SER A 203 -18.37 -26.99 -21.45
C SER A 203 -17.55 -26.23 -22.50
N ASN A 204 -16.30 -26.70 -22.68
CA ASN A 204 -15.46 -26.68 -23.89
C ASN A 204 -15.56 -25.53 -24.90
N GLY A 205 -14.50 -24.74 -24.96
CA GLY A 205 -14.18 -23.87 -26.09
C GLY A 205 -12.87 -23.09 -25.93
N SER A 206 -11.81 -23.61 -26.60
CA SER A 206 -10.67 -22.85 -27.17
C SER A 206 -9.79 -21.96 -26.26
N ARG A 207 -8.57 -22.44 -25.99
CA ARG A 207 -7.42 -21.68 -25.46
C ARG A 207 -6.81 -20.78 -26.54
N VAL A 208 -6.56 -19.52 -26.21
CA VAL A 208 -5.47 -18.73 -26.81
C VAL A 208 -4.70 -18.07 -25.67
N GLY A 209 -3.41 -18.36 -25.59
CA GLY A 209 -2.49 -17.80 -24.60
C GLY A 209 -1.98 -16.41 -25.04
N SER A 210 -1.91 -15.50 -24.10
CA SER A 210 -1.12 -14.28 -24.24
C SER A 210 -0.30 -14.05 -22.97
N ASN A 211 1.03 -14.09 -23.12
CA ASN A 211 1.99 -13.64 -22.12
C ASN A 211 1.94 -12.11 -22.05
N SER A 212 1.41 -11.55 -21.00
CA SER A 212 1.54 -10.12 -20.72
C SER A 212 2.42 -9.93 -19.50
N THR A 213 3.48 -9.14 -19.66
CA THR A 213 4.32 -8.60 -18.59
C THR A 213 3.46 -7.67 -17.72
N LEU A 214 3.26 -8.04 -16.46
CA LEU A 214 2.23 -7.46 -15.60
C LEU A 214 2.85 -6.68 -14.46
N SER A 215 2.85 -5.38 -14.63
CA SER A 215 2.82 -4.39 -13.55
C SER A 215 1.39 -3.92 -13.35
N PRO A 216 0.96 -3.57 -12.13
CA PRO A 216 -0.33 -2.93 -11.93
C PRO A 216 -0.41 -1.68 -12.82
N ARG A 217 -1.34 -1.67 -13.76
CA ARG A 217 -1.70 -0.43 -14.44
C ARG A 217 -2.64 0.31 -13.51
N LEU A 218 -2.08 1.28 -12.78
CA LEU A 218 -2.88 2.30 -12.08
C LEU A 218 -3.44 3.27 -13.11
#